data_6af0362130c91fee19b5980a0be7d6ed
#
_entry.id   6af0362130c91fee19b5980a0be7d6ed
#
_cell.length_a   1.000
_cell.length_b   1.000
_cell.length_c   1.000
_cell.angle_alpha   90.00
_cell.angle_beta   90.00
_cell.angle_gamma   90.00
#
_symmetry.space_group_name_H-M   'P 1'
#
loop_
_entity.id
_entity.type
_entity.pdbx_description
1 polymer ?
#
loop_
_entity_poly.entity_id
_entity_poly.type
_entity_poly.pdbx_seq_one_letter_code
_entity_poly.pdbx_strand_id
1 'polypeptide(L)'
;GPAVVWSFVIAGIVAGLSVLCYAELASSVPVSGSSYSYAYSTLGEMPAMAVAACLLLEYGVSTAAVAVGWSQYVNQLIHNLFGFELPQALSYAPEEGGIINLPAILLIGMCALLLIRGTTESAVTNTVMVLIKIAVLIFFAAIAFTGWQVDNFANFAPFGFAGIMAGSGGIFFSFVGLDAVATAGDEAKNPRRNLPIALISALVVVIVVYVLVAMAALGAQPSEDFEGQSAGLSVILENLLGASWPGTVVAAGAVISIFSVTLVVLYGQTRILFAMSRDGMAPKIFQKVHPRTMTPV
;
A
#
# COMPACT_ATOMS: atom_id res chain seq x y z
N GLY A 1 13.09 7.76 15.51
CA GLY A 1 14.55 7.56 15.52
C GLY A 1 14.98 6.38 14.66
N PRO A 2 16.28 6.14 14.44
CA PRO A 2 16.80 5.12 13.52
C PRO A 2 16.37 3.67 13.84
N ALA A 3 16.00 3.41 15.08
CA ALA A 3 15.48 2.11 15.51
C ALA A 3 14.17 1.69 14.81
N VAL A 4 13.57 2.56 13.99
CA VAL A 4 12.40 2.24 13.16
C VAL A 4 12.70 1.05 12.21
N VAL A 5 13.94 0.79 11.86
CA VAL A 5 14.35 -0.41 11.11
C VAL A 5 13.90 -1.68 11.82
N TRP A 6 14.06 -1.75 13.14
CA TRP A 6 13.55 -2.86 13.94
C TRP A 6 12.02 -2.92 13.97
N SER A 7 11.36 -1.76 13.91
CA SER A 7 9.90 -1.72 13.80
C SER A 7 9.42 -2.35 12.48
N PHE A 8 10.13 -2.15 11.37
CA PHE A 8 9.84 -2.84 10.09
C PHE A 8 10.06 -4.35 10.19
N VAL A 9 11.13 -4.79 10.86
CA VAL A 9 11.40 -6.22 11.05
C VAL A 9 10.32 -6.87 11.91
N ILE A 10 9.96 -6.25 13.06
CA ILE A 10 8.92 -6.77 13.95
C ILE A 10 7.57 -6.82 13.23
N ALA A 11 7.17 -5.74 12.55
CA ALA A 11 5.94 -5.69 11.77
C ALA A 11 5.94 -6.78 10.68
N GLY A 12 7.07 -6.98 10.00
CA GLY A 12 7.25 -8.03 9.00
C GLY A 12 7.13 -9.45 9.58
N ILE A 13 7.65 -9.69 10.78
CA ILE A 13 7.48 -10.99 11.47
C ILE A 13 6.01 -11.23 11.81
N VAL A 14 5.31 -10.22 12.35
CA VAL A 14 3.88 -10.34 12.68
C VAL A 14 3.05 -10.57 11.41
N ALA A 15 3.32 -9.80 10.34
CA ALA A 15 2.71 -10.03 9.03
C ALA A 15 3.02 -11.43 8.49
N GLY A 16 4.23 -11.94 8.74
CA GLY A 16 4.65 -13.28 8.36
C GLY A 16 3.83 -14.39 9.01
N LEU A 17 3.54 -14.26 10.29
CA LEU A 17 2.66 -15.21 10.99
C LEU A 17 1.24 -15.20 10.38
N SER A 18 0.72 -14.02 10.06
CA SER A 18 -0.57 -13.89 9.35
C SER A 18 -0.53 -14.53 7.97
N VAL A 19 0.54 -14.27 7.20
CA VAL A 19 0.73 -14.84 5.84
C VAL A 19 0.79 -16.36 5.86
N LEU A 20 1.40 -16.97 6.87
CA LEU A 20 1.41 -18.45 6.99
C LEU A 20 -0.01 -19.00 7.20
N CYS A 21 -0.83 -18.35 8.03
CA CYS A 21 -2.24 -18.72 8.20
C CYS A 21 -3.03 -18.53 6.88
N TYR A 22 -2.83 -17.42 6.19
CA TYR A 22 -3.44 -17.18 4.87
C TYR A 22 -3.01 -18.21 3.84
N ALA A 23 -1.74 -18.59 3.81
CA ALA A 23 -1.22 -19.58 2.88
C ALA A 23 -1.88 -20.95 3.07
N GLU A 24 -2.09 -21.37 4.32
CA GLU A 24 -2.78 -22.60 4.65
C GLU A 24 -4.26 -22.53 4.26
N LEU A 25 -4.97 -21.47 4.65
CA LEU A 25 -6.38 -21.29 4.33
C LEU A 25 -6.63 -21.18 2.83
N ALA A 26 -5.83 -20.38 2.11
CA ALA A 26 -5.94 -20.21 0.67
C ALA A 26 -5.66 -21.50 -0.11
N SER A 27 -4.79 -22.37 0.41
CA SER A 27 -4.54 -23.69 -0.19
C SER A 27 -5.68 -24.67 0.03
N SER A 28 -6.39 -24.54 1.15
CA SER A 28 -7.46 -25.44 1.57
C SER A 28 -8.83 -25.02 1.02
N VAL A 29 -9.09 -23.71 1.01
CA VAL A 29 -10.36 -23.09 0.58
C VAL A 29 -10.06 -22.00 -0.46
N PRO A 30 -9.75 -22.36 -1.71
CA PRO A 30 -9.40 -21.40 -2.75
C PRO A 30 -10.64 -20.70 -3.32
N VAL A 31 -11.20 -19.75 -2.55
CA VAL A 31 -12.38 -18.96 -2.92
C VAL A 31 -12.04 -17.46 -2.88
N SER A 32 -12.75 -16.67 -3.66
CA SER A 32 -12.67 -15.20 -3.58
C SER A 32 -13.38 -14.69 -2.33
N GLY A 33 -12.86 -13.62 -1.73
CA GLY A 33 -13.45 -12.98 -0.54
C GLY A 33 -12.54 -12.96 0.69
N SER A 34 -11.28 -13.43 0.53
CA SER A 34 -10.23 -13.34 1.57
C SER A 34 -10.69 -13.89 2.93
N SER A 35 -10.29 -13.25 4.02
CA SER A 35 -10.60 -13.64 5.39
C SER A 35 -12.10 -13.78 5.69
N TYR A 36 -12.95 -12.98 5.01
CA TYR A 36 -14.39 -13.08 5.15
C TYR A 36 -14.87 -14.49 4.78
N SER A 37 -14.49 -14.98 3.59
CA SER A 37 -14.92 -16.31 3.12
C SER A 37 -14.35 -17.44 3.98
N TYR A 38 -13.13 -17.27 4.50
CA TYR A 38 -12.55 -18.25 5.43
C TYR A 38 -13.31 -18.28 6.75
N ALA A 39 -13.62 -17.14 7.33
CA ALA A 39 -14.40 -17.03 8.55
C ALA A 39 -15.81 -17.59 8.35
N TYR A 40 -16.45 -17.31 7.21
CA TYR A 40 -17.79 -17.80 6.90
C TYR A 40 -17.84 -19.33 6.83
N SER A 41 -16.86 -19.93 6.15
CA SER A 41 -16.82 -21.40 5.98
C SER A 41 -16.39 -22.16 7.22
N THR A 42 -15.66 -21.54 8.16
CA THR A 42 -15.09 -22.22 9.33
C THR A 42 -15.77 -21.87 10.64
N LEU A 43 -16.17 -20.61 10.83
CA LEU A 43 -16.67 -20.07 12.08
C LEU A 43 -18.16 -19.69 12.01
N GLY A 44 -18.73 -19.61 10.79
CA GLY A 44 -20.12 -19.24 10.56
C GLY A 44 -20.35 -17.74 10.38
N GLU A 45 -21.64 -17.35 10.29
CA GLU A 45 -22.08 -16.02 9.84
C GLU A 45 -21.65 -14.86 10.73
N MET A 46 -21.82 -14.99 12.06
CA MET A 46 -21.55 -13.93 13.02
C MET A 46 -20.07 -13.49 13.01
N PRO A 47 -19.09 -14.39 13.18
CA PRO A 47 -17.67 -14.04 13.05
C PRO A 47 -17.31 -13.51 11.66
N ALA A 48 -17.89 -14.06 10.60
CA ALA A 48 -17.65 -13.61 9.24
C ALA A 48 -18.09 -12.15 9.04
N MET A 49 -19.23 -11.73 9.58
CA MET A 49 -19.67 -10.34 9.54
C MET A 49 -18.72 -9.39 10.27
N ALA A 50 -18.21 -9.79 11.43
CA ALA A 50 -17.24 -8.98 12.15
C ALA A 50 -15.94 -8.81 11.32
N VAL A 51 -15.43 -9.90 10.74
CA VAL A 51 -14.28 -9.87 9.84
C VAL A 51 -14.55 -9.01 8.62
N ALA A 52 -15.71 -9.12 8.00
CA ALA A 52 -16.09 -8.29 6.86
C ALA A 52 -16.11 -6.80 7.18
N ALA A 53 -16.66 -6.41 8.33
CA ALA A 53 -16.66 -5.02 8.78
C ALA A 53 -15.23 -4.48 8.98
N CYS A 54 -14.35 -5.29 9.59
CA CYS A 54 -12.93 -4.94 9.73
C CYS A 54 -12.24 -4.77 8.37
N LEU A 55 -12.45 -5.71 7.44
CA LEU A 55 -11.87 -5.65 6.10
C LEU A 55 -12.35 -4.42 5.31
N LEU A 56 -13.66 -4.11 5.35
CA LEU A 56 -14.18 -2.93 4.66
C LEU A 56 -13.61 -1.63 5.23
N LEU A 57 -13.46 -1.56 6.55
CA LEU A 57 -12.80 -0.42 7.21
C LEU A 57 -11.32 -0.34 6.83
N GLU A 58 -10.60 -1.45 6.89
CA GLU A 58 -9.19 -1.56 6.54
C GLU A 58 -8.93 -1.09 5.10
N TYR A 59 -9.65 -1.63 4.12
CA TYR A 59 -9.51 -1.24 2.71
C TYR A 59 -9.93 0.22 2.47
N GLY A 60 -10.99 0.69 3.15
CA GLY A 60 -11.44 2.09 3.04
C GLY A 60 -10.41 3.08 3.58
N VAL A 61 -9.89 2.84 4.79
CA VAL A 61 -8.86 3.68 5.41
C VAL A 61 -7.56 3.62 4.62
N SER A 62 -7.15 2.43 4.17
CA SER A 62 -5.95 2.25 3.34
C SER A 62 -6.05 3.04 2.04
N THR A 63 -7.18 2.96 1.34
CA THR A 63 -7.41 3.72 0.10
C THR A 63 -7.30 5.23 0.35
N ALA A 64 -7.88 5.73 1.43
CA ALA A 64 -7.83 7.14 1.78
C ALA A 64 -6.39 7.59 2.10
N ALA A 65 -5.69 6.85 2.95
CA ALA A 65 -4.31 7.17 3.33
C ALA A 65 -3.36 7.16 2.12
N VAL A 66 -3.48 6.14 1.27
CA VAL A 66 -2.67 6.01 0.04
C VAL A 66 -2.98 7.13 -0.94
N ALA A 67 -4.25 7.57 -1.05
CA ALA A 67 -4.63 8.66 -1.93
C ALA A 67 -4.08 10.02 -1.44
N VAL A 68 -4.03 10.25 -0.14
CA VAL A 68 -3.37 11.45 0.43
C VAL A 68 -1.87 11.41 0.13
N GLY A 69 -1.20 10.28 0.35
CA GLY A 69 0.22 10.12 -0.02
C GLY A 69 0.47 10.35 -1.51
N TRP A 70 -0.42 9.88 -2.38
CA TRP A 70 -0.34 10.15 -3.82
C TRP A 70 -0.41 11.63 -4.13
N SER A 71 -1.30 12.37 -3.47
CA SER A 71 -1.45 13.81 -3.70
C SER A 71 -0.17 14.58 -3.36
N GLN A 72 0.56 14.16 -2.31
CA GLN A 72 1.84 14.78 -1.94
C GLN A 72 2.90 14.57 -3.04
N TYR A 73 3.01 13.35 -3.60
CA TYR A 73 3.94 13.09 -4.71
C TYR A 73 3.54 13.78 -6.01
N VAL A 74 2.23 13.94 -6.28
CA VAL A 74 1.74 14.73 -7.43
C VAL A 74 2.11 16.19 -7.27
N ASN A 75 1.91 16.76 -6.08
CA ASN A 75 2.28 18.16 -5.79
C ASN A 75 3.79 18.36 -6.00
N GLN A 76 4.63 17.45 -5.46
CA GLN A 76 6.07 17.50 -5.65
C GLN A 76 6.46 17.38 -7.14
N LEU A 77 5.80 16.48 -7.86
CA LEU A 77 6.07 16.30 -9.31
C LEU A 77 5.71 17.53 -10.12
N ILE A 78 4.58 18.18 -9.84
CA ILE A 78 4.14 19.41 -10.50
C ILE A 78 5.13 20.54 -10.18
N HIS A 79 5.51 20.68 -8.91
CA HIS A 79 6.50 21.66 -8.49
C HIS A 79 7.83 21.49 -9.26
N ASN A 80 8.34 20.26 -9.33
CA ASN A 80 9.62 19.97 -9.97
C ASN A 80 9.62 20.17 -11.50
N LEU A 81 8.49 19.88 -12.16
CA LEU A 81 8.38 19.97 -13.61
C LEU A 81 8.01 21.38 -14.10
N PHE A 82 7.17 22.08 -13.36
CA PHE A 82 6.55 23.33 -13.83
C PHE A 82 6.87 24.54 -12.96
N GLY A 83 7.51 24.34 -11.79
CA GLY A 83 7.74 25.41 -10.81
C GLY A 83 6.45 25.99 -10.21
N PHE A 84 5.34 25.28 -10.32
CA PHE A 84 4.01 25.68 -9.86
C PHE A 84 3.59 24.84 -8.67
N GLU A 85 3.06 25.48 -7.65
CA GLU A 85 2.46 24.81 -6.48
C GLU A 85 0.95 24.90 -6.56
N LEU A 86 0.29 23.78 -6.33
CA LEU A 86 -1.17 23.78 -6.18
C LEU A 86 -1.56 24.55 -4.91
N PRO A 87 -2.64 25.33 -4.94
CA PRO A 87 -3.11 26.04 -3.75
C PRO A 87 -3.32 25.08 -2.57
N GLN A 88 -2.78 25.43 -1.41
CA GLN A 88 -2.88 24.60 -0.21
C GLN A 88 -4.34 24.20 0.11
N ALA A 89 -5.28 25.11 -0.11
CA ALA A 89 -6.70 24.85 0.08
C ALA A 89 -7.25 23.66 -0.74
N LEU A 90 -6.64 23.33 -1.88
CA LEU A 90 -7.10 22.30 -2.82
C LEU A 90 -6.20 21.06 -2.86
N SER A 91 -5.07 21.06 -2.19
CA SER A 91 -4.05 20.01 -2.30
C SER A 91 -3.71 19.31 -0.98
N TYR A 92 -4.20 19.84 0.13
CA TYR A 92 -3.96 19.29 1.47
C TYR A 92 -5.26 18.90 2.16
N ALA A 93 -5.16 17.97 3.12
CA ALA A 93 -6.29 17.60 3.98
C ALA A 93 -6.64 18.75 4.94
N PRO A 94 -7.89 18.80 5.48
CA PRO A 94 -8.28 19.83 6.45
C PRO A 94 -7.37 19.90 7.67
N GLU A 95 -6.83 18.79 8.12
CA GLU A 95 -5.89 18.71 9.25
C GLU A 95 -4.54 19.37 8.95
N GLU A 96 -4.16 19.46 7.68
CA GLU A 96 -2.92 20.10 7.18
C GLU A 96 -3.16 21.53 6.69
N GLY A 97 -4.33 22.10 6.98
CA GLY A 97 -4.70 23.48 6.62
C GLY A 97 -5.32 23.63 5.22
N GLY A 98 -5.67 22.52 4.56
CA GLY A 98 -6.45 22.51 3.32
C GLY A 98 -7.95 22.61 3.57
N ILE A 99 -8.72 22.74 2.49
CA ILE A 99 -10.20 22.62 2.51
C ILE A 99 -10.59 21.26 1.95
N ILE A 100 -9.93 20.86 0.86
CA ILE A 100 -10.22 19.62 0.15
C ILE A 100 -8.95 19.14 -0.56
N ASN A 101 -8.69 17.85 -0.51
CA ASN A 101 -7.58 17.26 -1.28
C ASN A 101 -8.08 16.79 -2.65
N LEU A 102 -8.09 17.71 -3.62
CA LEU A 102 -8.58 17.45 -4.98
C LEU A 102 -7.78 16.37 -5.72
N PRO A 103 -6.43 16.33 -5.67
CA PRO A 103 -5.67 15.25 -6.30
C PRO A 103 -6.06 13.86 -5.76
N ALA A 104 -6.25 13.72 -4.45
CA ALA A 104 -6.67 12.44 -3.85
C ALA A 104 -8.06 12.00 -4.34
N ILE A 105 -9.01 12.93 -4.44
CA ILE A 105 -10.36 12.66 -4.98
C ILE A 105 -10.28 12.25 -6.45
N LEU A 106 -9.46 12.93 -7.23
CA LEU A 106 -9.26 12.60 -8.65
C LEU A 106 -8.67 11.20 -8.82
N LEU A 107 -7.71 10.81 -7.99
CA LEU A 107 -7.15 9.45 -8.00
C LEU A 107 -8.24 8.40 -7.79
N ILE A 108 -9.00 8.54 -6.70
CA ILE A 108 -10.07 7.59 -6.36
C ILE A 108 -11.12 7.55 -7.47
N GLY A 109 -11.52 8.72 -7.98
CA GLY A 109 -12.47 8.84 -9.10
C GLY A 109 -11.97 8.16 -10.37
N MET A 110 -10.71 8.33 -10.74
CA MET A 110 -10.10 7.66 -11.90
C MET A 110 -10.08 6.14 -11.72
N CYS A 111 -9.64 5.67 -10.54
CA CYS A 111 -9.63 4.23 -10.23
C CYS A 111 -11.05 3.64 -10.27
N ALA A 112 -12.03 4.31 -9.67
CA ALA A 112 -13.43 3.88 -9.70
C ALA A 112 -13.99 3.81 -11.13
N LEU A 113 -13.72 4.82 -11.96
CA LEU A 113 -14.15 4.83 -13.37
C LEU A 113 -13.52 3.69 -14.18
N LEU A 114 -12.24 3.37 -13.92
CA LEU A 114 -11.56 2.24 -14.56
C LEU A 114 -12.20 0.92 -14.14
N LEU A 115 -12.49 0.72 -12.86
CA LEU A 115 -13.13 -0.49 -12.36
C LEU A 115 -14.53 -0.67 -12.92
N ILE A 116 -15.34 0.41 -13.01
CA ILE A 116 -16.66 0.38 -13.60
C ILE A 116 -16.61 0.01 -15.10
N ARG A 117 -15.59 0.46 -15.83
CA ARG A 117 -15.40 0.08 -17.24
C ARG A 117 -14.96 -1.37 -17.44
N GLY A 118 -14.61 -2.07 -16.36
CA GLY A 118 -14.21 -3.47 -16.43
C GLY A 118 -12.85 -3.67 -17.07
N THR A 119 -11.96 -2.69 -16.92
CA THR A 119 -10.57 -2.88 -17.32
C THR A 119 -9.92 -3.90 -16.38
N THR A 120 -9.93 -5.15 -16.82
CA THR A 120 -9.02 -6.14 -16.28
C THR A 120 -7.62 -5.72 -16.70
N GLU A 121 -6.85 -5.17 -15.76
CA GLU A 121 -5.42 -4.95 -16.03
C GLU A 121 -4.84 -6.28 -16.48
N SER A 122 -4.21 -6.28 -17.65
CA SER A 122 -3.47 -7.45 -18.10
C SER A 122 -2.43 -7.80 -17.04
N ALA A 123 -2.27 -9.07 -16.72
CA ALA A 123 -1.21 -9.54 -15.80
C ALA A 123 0.17 -8.98 -16.18
N VAL A 124 0.41 -8.74 -17.47
CA VAL A 124 1.62 -8.10 -17.99
C VAL A 124 1.71 -6.64 -17.53
N THR A 125 0.64 -5.86 -17.64
CA THR A 125 0.61 -4.45 -17.21
C THR A 125 0.91 -4.34 -15.72
N ASN A 126 0.26 -5.16 -14.89
CA ASN A 126 0.52 -5.19 -13.46
C ASN A 126 1.97 -5.60 -13.14
N THR A 127 2.52 -6.59 -13.82
CA THR A 127 3.92 -7.00 -13.65
C THR A 127 4.88 -5.86 -14.00
N VAL A 128 4.64 -5.13 -15.10
CA VAL A 128 5.47 -3.97 -15.48
C VAL A 128 5.40 -2.88 -14.41
N MET A 129 4.21 -2.56 -13.90
CA MET A 129 4.05 -1.57 -12.83
C MET A 129 4.79 -1.97 -11.54
N VAL A 130 4.75 -3.26 -11.16
CA VAL A 130 5.49 -3.77 -10.00
C VAL A 130 7.00 -3.67 -10.22
N LEU A 131 7.49 -3.99 -11.41
CA LEU A 131 8.92 -3.86 -11.73
C LEU A 131 9.36 -2.39 -11.68
N ILE A 132 8.56 -1.46 -12.17
CA ILE A 132 8.83 -0.03 -12.07
C ILE A 132 8.93 0.40 -10.60
N LYS A 133 7.98 -0.03 -9.73
CA LYS A 133 8.03 0.26 -8.29
C LYS A 133 9.35 -0.17 -7.66
N ILE A 134 9.72 -1.42 -7.88
CA ILE A 134 10.96 -1.99 -7.30
C ILE A 134 12.16 -1.24 -7.84
N ALA A 135 12.21 -0.95 -9.14
CA ALA A 135 13.31 -0.22 -9.76
C ALA A 135 13.46 1.19 -9.17
N VAL A 136 12.36 1.92 -8.95
CA VAL A 136 12.38 3.26 -8.34
C VAL A 136 12.84 3.21 -6.88
N LEU A 137 12.42 2.21 -6.10
CA LEU A 137 12.88 2.06 -4.71
C LEU A 137 14.35 1.67 -4.63
N ILE A 138 14.84 0.81 -5.54
CA ILE A 138 16.27 0.49 -5.64
C ILE A 138 17.07 1.72 -6.09
N PHE A 139 16.57 2.48 -7.06
CA PHE A 139 17.17 3.73 -7.51
C PHE A 139 17.29 4.73 -6.34
N PHE A 140 16.21 4.92 -5.57
CA PHE A 140 16.24 5.74 -4.37
C PHE A 140 17.32 5.25 -3.40
N ALA A 141 17.31 3.97 -3.04
CA ALA A 141 18.24 3.41 -2.09
C ALA A 141 19.70 3.56 -2.55
N ALA A 142 19.98 3.29 -3.85
CA ALA A 142 21.31 3.40 -4.40
C ALA A 142 21.88 4.81 -4.29
N ILE A 143 21.06 5.84 -4.54
CA ILE A 143 21.50 7.24 -4.41
C ILE A 143 21.58 7.64 -2.93
N ALA A 144 20.57 7.31 -2.12
CA ALA A 144 20.53 7.68 -0.72
C ALA A 144 21.71 7.08 0.07
N PHE A 145 22.18 5.86 -0.27
CA PHE A 145 23.40 5.29 0.31
C PHE A 145 24.68 6.06 0.00
N THR A 146 24.71 6.86 -1.06
CA THR A 146 25.90 7.72 -1.33
C THR A 146 26.04 8.85 -0.31
N GLY A 147 24.94 9.25 0.32
CA GLY A 147 24.90 10.28 1.37
C GLY A 147 24.94 9.71 2.80
N TRP A 148 25.34 8.46 2.98
CA TRP A 148 25.32 7.79 4.26
C TRP A 148 26.19 8.51 5.31
N GLN A 149 25.56 8.90 6.41
CA GLN A 149 26.22 9.49 7.57
C GLN A 149 25.99 8.62 8.82
N VAL A 150 27.09 8.17 9.43
CA VAL A 150 27.05 7.31 10.63
C VAL A 150 26.46 8.07 11.82
N ASP A 151 26.68 9.38 11.87
CA ASP A 151 26.21 10.25 12.96
C ASP A 151 24.66 10.27 13.06
N ASN A 152 23.95 10.03 11.96
CA ASN A 152 22.49 9.90 11.97
C ASN A 152 21.98 8.75 12.85
N PHE A 153 22.86 7.79 13.19
CA PHE A 153 22.56 6.63 14.04
C PHE A 153 23.07 6.79 15.49
N ALA A 154 23.66 7.93 15.85
CA ALA A 154 24.24 8.15 17.17
C ALA A 154 23.22 7.96 18.31
N ASN A 155 21.99 8.49 18.15
CA ASN A 155 20.87 8.25 19.04
C ASN A 155 19.93 7.21 18.43
N PHE A 156 20.35 5.95 18.42
CA PHE A 156 19.67 4.89 17.67
C PHE A 156 18.22 4.67 18.12
N ALA A 157 17.96 4.65 19.41
CA ALA A 157 16.63 4.35 19.97
C ALA A 157 16.21 5.40 21.02
N PRO A 158 15.90 6.65 20.64
CA PRO A 158 15.61 7.73 21.58
C PRO A 158 14.38 7.44 22.46
N PHE A 159 13.43 6.64 21.97
CA PHE A 159 12.21 6.24 22.69
C PHE A 159 12.27 4.80 23.22
N GLY A 160 13.45 4.16 23.18
CA GLY A 160 13.66 2.81 23.66
C GLY A 160 12.77 1.75 22.99
N PHE A 161 12.60 0.61 23.66
CA PHE A 161 11.79 -0.51 23.15
C PHE A 161 10.30 -0.15 22.98
N ALA A 162 9.74 0.69 23.83
CA ALA A 162 8.36 1.14 23.72
C ALA A 162 8.11 1.91 22.43
N GLY A 163 9.05 2.78 22.01
CA GLY A 163 8.98 3.48 20.74
C GLY A 163 9.08 2.54 19.53
N ILE A 164 9.91 1.51 19.59
CA ILE A 164 10.02 0.49 18.54
C ILE A 164 8.68 -0.26 18.39
N MET A 165 8.07 -0.68 19.50
CA MET A 165 6.78 -1.38 19.49
C MET A 165 5.64 -0.51 18.99
N ALA A 166 5.59 0.76 19.42
CA ALA A 166 4.61 1.72 18.93
C ALA A 166 4.75 1.96 17.41
N GLY A 167 6.00 2.14 16.95
CA GLY A 167 6.33 2.27 15.53
C GLY A 167 5.95 1.04 14.73
N SER A 168 6.16 -0.17 15.25
CA SER A 168 5.81 -1.41 14.54
C SER A 168 4.29 -1.56 14.35
N GLY A 169 3.47 -1.06 15.28
CA GLY A 169 2.01 -1.02 15.12
C GLY A 169 1.58 -0.14 13.94
N GLY A 170 2.16 1.06 13.80
CA GLY A 170 1.89 1.94 12.65
C GLY A 170 2.45 1.37 11.34
N ILE A 171 3.65 0.81 11.36
CA ILE A 171 4.29 0.21 10.18
C ILE A 171 3.57 -1.05 9.72
N PHE A 172 2.93 -1.81 10.61
CA PHE A 172 2.14 -2.99 10.24
C PHE A 172 1.09 -2.65 9.17
N PHE A 173 0.56 -1.42 9.20
CA PHE A 173 -0.35 -0.92 8.16
C PHE A 173 0.26 -0.96 6.74
N SER A 174 1.59 -0.84 6.61
CA SER A 174 2.27 -0.94 5.31
C SER A 174 2.29 -2.35 4.72
N PHE A 175 1.91 -3.37 5.50
CA PHE A 175 1.76 -4.76 5.05
C PHE A 175 0.32 -5.12 4.68
N VAL A 176 -0.63 -4.20 4.85
CA VAL A 176 -2.02 -4.35 4.41
C VAL A 176 -2.07 -4.62 2.91
N GLY A 177 -2.92 -5.56 2.49
CA GLY A 177 -3.07 -5.97 1.10
C GLY A 177 -2.37 -7.31 0.77
N LEU A 178 -1.60 -7.90 1.69
CA LEU A 178 -1.09 -9.27 1.51
C LEU A 178 -2.23 -10.28 1.39
N ASP A 179 -3.35 -10.04 2.03
CA ASP A 179 -4.59 -10.82 1.94
C ASP A 179 -5.27 -10.68 0.58
N ALA A 180 -5.04 -9.60 -0.18
CA ALA A 180 -5.55 -9.42 -1.53
C ALA A 180 -5.06 -10.53 -2.49
N VAL A 181 -3.87 -11.10 -2.25
CA VAL A 181 -3.39 -12.27 -3.01
C VAL A 181 -4.33 -13.47 -2.82
N ALA A 182 -4.90 -13.63 -1.62
CA ALA A 182 -5.84 -14.71 -1.32
C ALA A 182 -7.19 -14.54 -2.05
N THR A 183 -7.58 -13.30 -2.43
CA THR A 183 -8.80 -13.07 -3.22
C THR A 183 -8.70 -13.58 -4.65
N ALA A 184 -7.49 -13.83 -5.16
CA ALA A 184 -7.23 -14.38 -6.48
C ALA A 184 -7.32 -15.92 -6.53
N GLY A 185 -7.82 -16.57 -5.47
CA GLY A 185 -7.90 -18.03 -5.36
C GLY A 185 -8.62 -18.70 -6.51
N ASP A 186 -9.74 -18.14 -6.95
CA ASP A 186 -10.55 -18.66 -8.06
C ASP A 186 -9.88 -18.51 -9.45
N GLU A 187 -8.94 -17.59 -9.59
CA GLU A 187 -8.28 -17.25 -10.86
C GLU A 187 -6.87 -17.87 -10.96
N ALA A 188 -6.34 -18.38 -9.85
CA ALA A 188 -4.97 -18.89 -9.78
C ALA A 188 -4.81 -20.28 -10.43
N LYS A 189 -3.78 -20.46 -11.22
CA LYS A 189 -3.37 -21.79 -11.68
C LYS A 189 -2.72 -22.56 -10.53
N ASN A 190 -3.21 -23.78 -10.25
CA ASN A 190 -2.73 -24.62 -9.14
C ASN A 190 -2.70 -23.86 -7.80
N PRO A 191 -3.84 -23.34 -7.31
CA PRO A 191 -3.89 -22.42 -6.18
C PRO A 191 -3.26 -23.01 -4.91
N ARG A 192 -3.44 -24.30 -4.66
CA ARG A 192 -2.87 -25.00 -3.50
C ARG A 192 -1.36 -24.87 -3.36
N ARG A 193 -0.64 -24.71 -4.47
CA ARG A 193 0.82 -24.57 -4.47
C ARG A 193 1.26 -23.13 -4.71
N ASN A 194 0.63 -22.48 -5.67
CA ASN A 194 1.09 -21.16 -6.12
C ASN A 194 0.72 -20.03 -5.18
N LEU A 195 -0.45 -20.07 -4.50
CA LEU A 195 -0.82 -19.03 -3.55
C LEU A 195 0.11 -18.97 -2.33
N PRO A 196 0.42 -20.09 -1.63
CA PRO A 196 1.38 -20.04 -0.53
C PRO A 196 2.75 -19.51 -0.95
N ILE A 197 3.26 -19.95 -2.11
CA ILE A 197 4.56 -19.50 -2.63
C ILE A 197 4.51 -18.00 -2.94
N ALA A 198 3.44 -17.51 -3.58
CA ALA A 198 3.28 -16.09 -3.90
C ALA A 198 3.21 -15.24 -2.63
N LEU A 199 2.43 -15.63 -1.64
CA LEU A 199 2.28 -14.93 -0.37
C LEU A 199 3.61 -14.82 0.39
N ILE A 200 4.32 -15.95 0.56
CA ILE A 200 5.58 -15.98 1.30
C ILE A 200 6.68 -15.21 0.54
N SER A 201 6.78 -15.41 -0.78
CA SER A 201 7.79 -14.71 -1.57
C SER A 201 7.55 -13.20 -1.62
N ALA A 202 6.29 -12.76 -1.77
CA ALA A 202 5.94 -11.35 -1.72
C ALA A 202 6.31 -10.73 -0.37
N LEU A 203 5.99 -11.39 0.74
CA LEU A 203 6.34 -10.92 2.08
C LEU A 203 7.85 -10.73 2.24
N VAL A 204 8.65 -11.74 1.86
CA VAL A 204 10.12 -11.67 1.98
C VAL A 204 10.67 -10.50 1.16
N VAL A 205 10.24 -10.35 -0.09
CA VAL A 205 10.67 -9.25 -0.94
C VAL A 205 10.28 -7.89 -0.33
N VAL A 206 9.06 -7.77 0.16
CA VAL A 206 8.57 -6.51 0.78
C VAL A 206 9.38 -6.16 2.02
N ILE A 207 9.63 -7.10 2.93
CA ILE A 207 10.45 -6.85 4.14
C ILE A 207 11.86 -6.37 3.76
N VAL A 208 12.51 -7.06 2.82
CA VAL A 208 13.86 -6.71 2.37
C VAL A 208 13.88 -5.30 1.78
N VAL A 209 12.93 -4.99 0.90
CA VAL A 209 12.85 -3.66 0.27
C VAL A 209 12.55 -2.57 1.31
N TYR A 210 11.63 -2.80 2.24
CA TYR A 210 11.29 -1.81 3.27
C TYR A 210 12.48 -1.52 4.19
N VAL A 211 13.16 -2.55 4.66
CA VAL A 211 14.36 -2.38 5.51
C VAL A 211 15.46 -1.65 4.74
N LEU A 212 15.71 -2.01 3.49
CA LEU A 212 16.71 -1.37 2.64
C LEU A 212 16.40 0.11 2.42
N VAL A 213 15.17 0.45 2.07
CA VAL A 213 14.73 1.84 1.85
C VAL A 213 14.79 2.63 3.16
N ALA A 214 14.33 2.05 4.28
CA ALA A 214 14.37 2.71 5.58
C ALA A 214 15.81 3.00 6.03
N MET A 215 16.72 2.04 5.86
CA MET A 215 18.15 2.25 6.17
C MET A 215 18.77 3.32 5.27
N ALA A 216 18.49 3.30 3.98
CA ALA A 216 19.00 4.29 3.04
C ALA A 216 18.51 5.69 3.38
N ALA A 217 17.22 5.84 3.68
CA ALA A 217 16.62 7.13 4.06
C ALA A 217 17.22 7.68 5.36
N LEU A 218 17.33 6.85 6.39
CA LEU A 218 17.92 7.24 7.69
C LEU A 218 19.42 7.54 7.59
N GLY A 219 20.13 6.82 6.73
CA GLY A 219 21.53 7.12 6.48
C GLY A 219 21.75 8.47 5.78
N ALA A 220 20.85 8.85 4.90
CA ALA A 220 20.94 10.09 4.12
C ALA A 220 20.45 11.33 4.88
N GLN A 221 19.54 11.17 5.85
CA GLN A 221 18.90 12.30 6.54
C GLN A 221 18.70 11.98 8.04
N PRO A 222 18.90 12.95 8.96
CA PRO A 222 18.57 12.81 10.38
C PRO A 222 17.09 12.47 10.59
N SER A 223 16.80 11.66 11.61
CA SER A 223 15.42 11.23 11.89
C SER A 223 14.47 12.37 12.26
N GLU A 224 14.98 13.48 12.75
CA GLU A 224 14.21 14.66 13.14
C GLU A 224 13.64 15.41 11.93
N ASP A 225 14.34 15.38 10.80
CA ASP A 225 13.96 16.10 9.59
C ASP A 225 12.82 15.42 8.81
N PHE A 226 12.39 14.20 9.24
CA PHE A 226 11.23 13.54 8.63
C PHE A 226 9.89 14.09 9.14
N GLU A 227 9.88 14.81 10.27
CA GLU A 227 8.66 15.34 10.85
C GLU A 227 8.09 16.44 9.94
N GLY A 228 6.82 16.27 9.55
CA GLY A 228 6.13 17.21 8.65
C GLY A 228 6.59 17.19 7.19
N GLN A 229 7.50 16.30 6.79
CA GLN A 229 8.00 16.21 5.42
C GLN A 229 7.00 15.51 4.50
N SER A 230 6.54 16.20 3.45
CA SER A 230 5.73 15.63 2.38
C SER A 230 6.63 15.03 1.29
N ALA A 231 6.17 13.96 0.62
CA ALA A 231 6.91 13.27 -0.46
C ALA A 231 8.37 12.92 -0.07
N GLY A 232 8.57 12.43 1.17
CA GLY A 232 9.88 12.32 1.83
C GLY A 232 11.00 11.72 1.00
N LEU A 233 10.76 10.64 0.25
CA LEU A 233 11.81 10.01 -0.56
C LEU A 233 12.31 10.93 -1.69
N SER A 234 11.44 11.74 -2.29
CA SER A 234 11.81 12.72 -3.31
C SER A 234 12.69 13.83 -2.72
N VAL A 235 12.23 14.40 -1.61
CA VAL A 235 12.91 15.51 -0.93
C VAL A 235 14.30 15.12 -0.41
N ILE A 236 14.45 13.90 0.13
CA ILE A 236 15.76 13.38 0.57
C ILE A 236 16.79 13.42 -0.58
N LEU A 237 16.41 12.95 -1.77
CA LEU A 237 17.33 12.94 -2.90
C LEU A 237 17.64 14.34 -3.42
N GLU A 238 16.67 15.23 -3.40
CA GLU A 238 16.86 16.64 -3.80
C GLU A 238 17.82 17.35 -2.86
N ASN A 239 17.64 17.17 -1.55
CA ASN A 239 18.54 17.74 -0.55
C ASN A 239 19.95 17.16 -0.64
N LEU A 240 20.08 15.85 -0.90
CA LEU A 240 21.36 15.16 -0.96
C LEU A 240 22.19 15.60 -2.17
N LEU A 241 21.58 15.73 -3.35
CA LEU A 241 22.28 16.00 -4.60
C LEU A 241 22.23 17.48 -5.01
N GLY A 242 21.43 18.31 -4.33
CA GLY A 242 21.24 19.71 -4.71
C GLY A 242 20.60 19.88 -6.11
N ALA A 243 19.90 18.86 -6.58
CA ALA A 243 19.28 18.81 -7.90
C ALA A 243 17.88 18.19 -7.83
N SER A 244 16.93 18.72 -8.58
CA SER A 244 15.53 18.27 -8.56
C SER A 244 15.26 17.00 -9.37
N TRP A 245 16.14 16.66 -10.35
CA TRP A 245 15.85 15.54 -11.26
C TRP A 245 15.72 14.15 -10.57
N PRO A 246 16.51 13.79 -9.53
CA PRO A 246 16.35 12.48 -8.91
C PRO A 246 15.05 12.39 -8.11
N GLY A 247 14.70 13.48 -7.40
CA GLY A 247 13.42 13.61 -6.72
C GLY A 247 12.25 13.51 -7.69
N THR A 248 12.37 14.14 -8.87
CA THR A 248 11.36 14.05 -9.94
C THR A 248 11.17 12.61 -10.42
N VAL A 249 12.24 11.82 -10.60
CA VAL A 249 12.15 10.41 -10.98
C VAL A 249 11.42 9.60 -9.92
N VAL A 250 11.77 9.82 -8.65
CA VAL A 250 11.10 9.13 -7.51
C VAL A 250 9.64 9.54 -7.42
N ALA A 251 9.33 10.83 -7.54
CA ALA A 251 7.95 11.32 -7.49
C ALA A 251 7.10 10.74 -8.64
N ALA A 252 7.61 10.72 -9.86
CA ALA A 252 6.93 10.12 -11.01
C ALA A 252 6.70 8.62 -10.80
N GLY A 253 7.70 7.89 -10.33
CA GLY A 253 7.59 6.48 -10.00
C GLY A 253 6.58 6.22 -8.88
N ALA A 254 6.55 7.06 -7.86
CA ALA A 254 5.57 6.98 -6.77
C ALA A 254 4.15 7.23 -7.28
N VAL A 255 3.94 8.23 -8.12
CA VAL A 255 2.63 8.54 -8.74
C VAL A 255 2.08 7.33 -9.51
N ILE A 256 2.89 6.69 -10.36
CA ILE A 256 2.50 5.48 -11.10
C ILE A 256 2.23 4.32 -10.15
N SER A 257 3.11 4.12 -9.17
CA SER A 257 3.06 3.01 -8.23
C SER A 257 1.83 3.05 -7.34
N ILE A 258 1.55 4.21 -6.75
CA ILE A 258 0.45 4.41 -5.82
C ILE A 258 -0.91 4.32 -6.54
N PHE A 259 -0.99 4.80 -7.80
CA PHE A 259 -2.18 4.61 -8.64
C PHE A 259 -2.54 3.12 -8.78
N SER A 260 -1.55 2.28 -9.11
CA SER A 260 -1.77 0.82 -9.22
C SER A 260 -2.22 0.19 -7.90
N VAL A 261 -1.59 0.59 -6.76
CA VAL A 261 -1.99 0.09 -5.44
C VAL A 261 -3.44 0.47 -5.12
N THR A 262 -3.81 1.73 -5.33
CA THR A 262 -5.17 2.22 -5.09
C THR A 262 -6.20 1.43 -5.90
N LEU A 263 -5.89 1.14 -7.18
CA LEU A 263 -6.76 0.34 -8.04
C LEU A 263 -6.97 -1.07 -7.51
N VAL A 264 -5.89 -1.74 -7.07
CA VAL A 264 -5.95 -3.11 -6.53
C VAL A 264 -6.71 -3.16 -5.21
N VAL A 265 -6.49 -2.18 -4.31
CA VAL A 265 -7.19 -2.12 -3.02
C VAL A 265 -8.70 -1.89 -3.22
N LEU A 266 -9.09 -0.94 -4.08
CA LEU A 266 -10.49 -0.72 -4.42
C LEU A 266 -11.13 -1.96 -5.07
N TYR A 267 -10.40 -2.64 -5.96
CA TYR A 267 -10.87 -3.90 -6.55
C TYR A 267 -11.13 -4.96 -5.48
N GLY A 268 -10.19 -5.16 -4.54
CA GLY A 268 -10.36 -6.09 -3.41
C GLY A 268 -11.60 -5.79 -2.58
N GLN A 269 -11.84 -4.50 -2.28
CA GLN A 269 -13.01 -4.07 -1.53
C GLN A 269 -14.33 -4.43 -2.24
N THR A 270 -14.39 -4.24 -3.55
CA THR A 270 -15.59 -4.62 -4.34
C THR A 270 -15.84 -6.12 -4.32
N ARG A 271 -14.79 -6.94 -4.32
CA ARG A 271 -14.88 -8.41 -4.26
C ARG A 271 -15.40 -8.90 -2.89
N ILE A 272 -14.99 -8.26 -1.81
CA ILE A 272 -15.49 -8.56 -0.46
C ILE A 272 -16.98 -8.26 -0.38
N LEU A 273 -17.42 -7.07 -0.84
CA LEU A 273 -18.84 -6.70 -0.88
C LEU A 273 -19.68 -7.64 -1.75
N PHE A 274 -19.13 -8.07 -2.89
CA PHE A 274 -19.77 -9.05 -3.76
C PHE A 274 -19.94 -10.40 -3.06
N ALA A 275 -18.90 -10.92 -2.39
CA ALA A 275 -18.96 -12.18 -1.66
C ALA A 275 -20.00 -12.13 -0.53
N MET A 276 -19.99 -11.06 0.28
CA MET A 276 -20.98 -10.83 1.34
C MET A 276 -22.41 -10.80 0.80
N SER A 277 -22.63 -10.14 -0.33
CA SER A 277 -23.96 -10.05 -0.93
C SER A 277 -24.44 -11.38 -1.52
N ARG A 278 -23.53 -12.18 -2.07
CA ARG A 278 -23.82 -13.53 -2.55
C ARG A 278 -24.25 -14.46 -1.40
N ASP A 279 -23.62 -14.32 -0.25
CA ASP A 279 -23.92 -15.12 0.95
C ASP A 279 -25.12 -14.57 1.73
N GLY A 280 -25.76 -13.49 1.24
CA GLY A 280 -26.97 -12.90 1.85
C GLY A 280 -26.71 -11.94 3.01
N MET A 281 -25.43 -11.65 3.31
CA MET A 281 -25.00 -10.80 4.43
C MET A 281 -24.93 -9.31 4.07
N ALA A 282 -25.06 -8.96 2.79
CA ALA A 282 -25.11 -7.58 2.28
C ALA A 282 -26.29 -7.41 1.29
N PRO A 283 -26.72 -6.15 1.05
CA PRO A 283 -27.81 -5.89 0.11
C PRO A 283 -27.55 -6.49 -1.28
N LYS A 284 -28.60 -7.06 -1.90
CA LYS A 284 -28.52 -7.73 -3.20
C LYS A 284 -28.05 -6.83 -4.36
N ILE A 285 -27.95 -5.52 -4.15
CA ILE A 285 -27.43 -4.59 -5.14
C ILE A 285 -25.96 -4.87 -5.46
N PHE A 286 -25.16 -5.27 -4.46
CA PHE A 286 -23.72 -5.52 -4.61
C PHE A 286 -23.39 -6.85 -5.32
N GLN A 287 -24.35 -7.77 -5.48
CA GLN A 287 -24.15 -8.98 -6.29
C GLN A 287 -24.50 -8.82 -7.77
N LYS A 288 -25.01 -7.63 -8.17
CA LYS A 288 -25.33 -7.39 -9.56
C LYS A 288 -24.04 -7.21 -10.36
N VAL A 289 -23.93 -8.00 -11.42
CA VAL A 289 -22.81 -7.94 -12.36
C VAL A 289 -23.29 -7.24 -13.63
N HIS A 290 -22.54 -6.27 -14.10
CA HIS A 290 -22.89 -5.55 -15.33
C HIS A 290 -22.71 -6.49 -16.55
N PRO A 291 -23.71 -6.64 -17.44
CA PRO A 291 -23.69 -7.66 -18.50
C PRO A 291 -22.55 -7.54 -19.52
N ARG A 292 -22.04 -6.31 -19.71
CA ARG A 292 -20.98 -6.05 -20.71
C ARG A 292 -19.58 -6.03 -20.09
N THR A 293 -19.44 -5.48 -18.88
CA THR A 293 -18.12 -5.30 -18.25
C THR A 293 -17.77 -6.46 -17.32
N MET A 294 -18.74 -7.30 -16.97
CA MET A 294 -18.61 -8.43 -16.04
C MET A 294 -18.05 -8.02 -14.67
N THR A 295 -18.25 -6.77 -14.29
CA THR A 295 -17.85 -6.21 -13.00
C THR A 295 -19.06 -6.08 -12.07
N PRO A 296 -18.90 -6.24 -10.74
CA PRO A 296 -19.93 -5.85 -9.77
C PRO A 296 -20.28 -4.36 -9.95
N VAL A 297 -21.57 -4.03 -9.90
CA VAL A 297 -22.10 -2.67 -10.14
C VAL A 297 -22.33 -1.97 -8.81
#